data_44fdd1fe788b38fd45dfe70d72104530
#
_entry.id   44fdd1fe788b38fd45dfe70d72104530
#
_cell.length_a   1.000
_cell.length_b   1.000
_cell.length_c   1.000
_cell.angle_alpha   90.00
_cell.angle_beta   90.00
_cell.angle_gamma   90.00
#
_symmetry.space_group_name_H-M   'P 1'
#
loop_
_entity.id
_entity.type
_entity.pdbx_description
1 polymer ?
#
loop_
_entity_poly.entity_id
_entity_poly.type
_entity_poly.pdbx_seq_one_letter_code
_entity_poly.pdbx_strand_id
1 'polypeptide(L)'
;MQQILDHKIFGVPLSEPIFFGLKVLIIIIVAKIALIVVRRLFHRADKRSANVLDVTGRRYFERICRFIIYVIAISSVLVLIPGMEKIGNSLLTSAGILAAAIGLAAQEALSNFIGGLFIIISKPFRVGDYIQIDADNRGTVKEITLRHTVILNAENRTIIVPNSKINSNTIVNSTAVDPKTCAFVEINIAYTENIDRAIEVMRDVILQHPLLIDVRSEADIEAGKPQVRVKVISLDDSSIRLRAWAWATTTLNAFEMKCDLLKSIKERFDAEGIEIPYPYYNQIVRSSN
;
A
#
# COMPACT_ATOMS: atom_id res chain seq x y z
N MET A 1 -20.62 35.25 -52.86
CA MET A 1 -19.55 34.50 -52.22
C MET A 1 -19.54 33.01 -52.60
N GLN A 2 -20.68 32.33 -52.74
CA GLN A 2 -20.79 30.94 -53.23
C GLN A 2 -20.33 30.77 -54.67
N GLN A 3 -20.55 31.74 -55.60
CA GLN A 3 -20.14 31.64 -57.02
C GLN A 3 -18.63 31.72 -57.21
N ILE A 4 -17.83 32.23 -56.29
CA ILE A 4 -16.35 32.29 -56.36
C ILE A 4 -15.75 30.96 -55.93
N LEU A 5 -16.43 30.20 -55.05
CA LEU A 5 -15.99 28.89 -54.54
C LEU A 5 -16.23 27.72 -55.51
N ASP A 6 -17.14 27.90 -56.49
CA ASP A 6 -17.45 26.92 -57.53
C ASP A 6 -16.56 27.06 -58.80
N HIS A 7 -15.65 28.02 -58.82
CA HIS A 7 -14.71 28.18 -59.92
C HIS A 7 -13.73 26.99 -59.98
N LYS A 8 -13.76 26.22 -61.05
CA LYS A 8 -12.90 25.06 -61.26
C LYS A 8 -11.55 25.52 -61.88
N ILE A 9 -10.47 25.32 -61.14
CA ILE A 9 -9.09 25.44 -61.69
C ILE A 9 -8.59 24.02 -61.89
N PHE A 10 -8.24 23.66 -63.15
CA PHE A 10 -7.85 22.28 -63.53
C PHE A 10 -8.87 21.19 -63.20
N GLY A 11 -10.16 21.50 -63.20
CA GLY A 11 -11.21 20.50 -62.97
C GLY A 11 -11.57 20.22 -61.51
N VAL A 12 -10.88 20.88 -60.57
CA VAL A 12 -11.13 20.74 -59.12
C VAL A 12 -11.82 22.02 -58.58
N PRO A 13 -12.91 21.94 -57.83
CA PRO A 13 -13.53 23.12 -57.24
C PRO A 13 -12.56 23.82 -56.26
N LEU A 14 -12.48 25.16 -56.33
CA LEU A 14 -11.57 25.97 -55.49
C LEU A 14 -11.76 25.73 -53.97
N SER A 15 -12.91 25.23 -53.57
CA SER A 15 -13.21 24.89 -52.21
C SER A 15 -12.33 23.75 -51.62
N GLU A 16 -11.99 22.74 -52.42
CA GLU A 16 -11.21 21.59 -51.93
C GLU A 16 -9.77 21.94 -51.50
N PRO A 17 -8.95 22.67 -52.33
CA PRO A 17 -7.62 23.06 -51.91
C PRO A 17 -7.61 24.04 -50.75
N ILE A 18 -8.64 24.91 -50.60
CA ILE A 18 -8.81 25.82 -49.45
C ILE A 18 -9.08 25.02 -48.17
N PHE A 19 -10.04 24.08 -48.19
CA PHE A 19 -10.32 23.22 -47.06
C PHE A 19 -9.14 22.32 -46.68
N PHE A 20 -8.40 21.81 -47.68
CA PHE A 20 -7.17 21.08 -47.43
C PHE A 20 -6.14 21.94 -46.71
N GLY A 21 -5.85 23.16 -47.27
CA GLY A 21 -4.92 24.10 -46.65
C GLY A 21 -5.32 24.47 -45.20
N LEU A 22 -6.62 24.67 -44.94
CA LEU A 22 -7.15 24.96 -43.62
C LEU A 22 -6.93 23.81 -42.66
N LYS A 23 -7.18 22.55 -43.05
CA LYS A 23 -6.94 21.35 -42.24
C LYS A 23 -5.46 21.22 -41.86
N VAL A 24 -4.56 21.37 -42.84
CA VAL A 24 -3.11 21.33 -42.64
C VAL A 24 -2.66 22.45 -41.68
N LEU A 25 -3.19 23.66 -41.86
CA LEU A 25 -2.89 24.78 -40.97
C LEU A 25 -3.31 24.51 -39.53
N ILE A 26 -4.50 23.94 -39.31
CA ILE A 26 -4.98 23.55 -38.00
C ILE A 26 -4.04 22.54 -37.33
N ILE A 27 -3.62 21.48 -38.07
CA ILE A 27 -2.69 20.47 -37.54
C ILE A 27 -1.35 21.14 -37.13
N ILE A 28 -0.81 22.03 -37.96
CA ILE A 28 0.43 22.76 -37.65
C ILE A 28 0.25 23.63 -36.41
N ILE A 29 -0.84 24.35 -36.29
CA ILE A 29 -1.14 25.19 -35.12
C ILE A 29 -1.23 24.34 -33.87
N VAL A 30 -1.98 23.26 -33.90
CA VAL A 30 -2.14 22.33 -32.76
C VAL A 30 -0.78 21.73 -32.37
N ALA A 31 0.01 21.28 -33.35
CA ALA A 31 1.35 20.76 -33.09
C ALA A 31 2.28 21.82 -32.47
N LYS A 32 2.27 23.05 -33.00
CA LYS A 32 3.04 24.19 -32.41
C LYS A 32 2.59 24.51 -30.97
N ILE A 33 1.30 24.54 -30.71
CA ILE A 33 0.78 24.77 -29.35
C ILE A 33 1.26 23.66 -28.42
N ALA A 34 1.14 22.40 -28.83
CA ALA A 34 1.61 21.24 -28.04
C ALA A 34 3.12 21.32 -27.74
N LEU A 35 3.94 21.67 -28.75
CA LEU A 35 5.38 21.87 -28.57
C LEU A 35 5.72 23.02 -27.62
N ILE A 36 4.99 24.13 -27.70
CA ILE A 36 5.18 25.27 -26.78
C ILE A 36 4.79 24.88 -25.35
N VAL A 37 3.69 24.15 -25.17
CA VAL A 37 3.24 23.67 -23.85
C VAL A 37 4.28 22.76 -23.25
N VAL A 38 4.73 21.74 -24.01
CA VAL A 38 5.79 20.81 -23.57
C VAL A 38 7.03 21.60 -23.15
N ARG A 39 7.54 22.48 -24.02
CA ARG A 39 8.72 23.31 -23.70
C ARG A 39 8.55 24.16 -22.46
N ARG A 40 7.37 24.78 -22.27
CA ARG A 40 7.09 25.61 -21.09
C ARG A 40 7.03 24.80 -19.80
N LEU A 41 6.41 23.60 -19.85
CA LEU A 41 6.33 22.70 -18.69
C LEU A 41 7.73 22.26 -18.23
N PHE A 42 8.56 21.80 -19.16
CA PHE A 42 9.92 21.36 -18.84
C PHE A 42 10.83 22.51 -18.39
N HIS A 43 10.71 23.68 -19.00
CA HIS A 43 11.51 24.87 -18.64
C HIS A 43 11.15 25.46 -17.27
N ARG A 44 9.86 25.38 -16.86
CA ARG A 44 9.45 25.75 -15.51
C ARG A 44 9.98 24.78 -14.45
N ALA A 45 10.04 23.52 -14.79
CA ALA A 45 10.60 22.47 -13.92
C ALA A 45 12.14 22.62 -13.76
N ASP A 46 12.86 23.08 -14.79
CA ASP A 46 14.31 23.31 -14.75
C ASP A 46 14.70 24.40 -13.72
N LYS A 47 13.88 25.45 -13.58
CA LYS A 47 14.14 26.54 -12.63
C LYS A 47 13.97 26.14 -11.16
N ARG A 48 13.33 25.01 -10.88
CA ARG A 48 13.01 24.55 -9.51
C ARG A 48 13.97 23.51 -8.96
N SER A 49 14.81 22.89 -9.78
CA SER A 49 15.68 21.77 -9.37
C SER A 49 17.15 22.14 -9.55
N ALA A 50 17.92 22.04 -8.45
CA ALA A 50 19.35 22.33 -8.42
C ALA A 50 20.24 21.13 -8.81
N ASN A 51 19.66 19.93 -9.04
CA ASN A 51 20.41 18.70 -9.32
C ASN A 51 20.67 18.49 -10.82
N VAL A 52 21.94 18.34 -11.20
CA VAL A 52 22.40 18.13 -12.59
C VAL A 52 21.81 16.84 -13.20
N LEU A 53 21.62 15.78 -12.43
CA LEU A 53 21.03 14.51 -12.88
C LEU A 53 19.56 14.67 -13.31
N ASP A 54 18.80 15.52 -12.61
CA ASP A 54 17.40 15.81 -12.93
C ASP A 54 17.28 16.57 -14.27
N VAL A 55 18.24 17.43 -14.59
CA VAL A 55 18.24 18.21 -15.84
C VAL A 55 18.44 17.31 -17.07
N THR A 56 19.32 16.31 -16.97
CA THR A 56 19.59 15.37 -18.06
C THR A 56 18.39 14.50 -18.36
N GLY A 57 17.75 13.93 -17.36
CA GLY A 57 16.54 13.13 -17.51
C GLY A 57 15.39 13.91 -18.15
N ARG A 58 15.16 15.15 -17.72
CA ARG A 58 14.11 16.03 -18.25
C ARG A 58 14.33 16.38 -19.72
N ARG A 59 15.55 16.70 -20.13
CA ARG A 59 15.88 16.96 -21.54
C ARG A 59 15.64 15.75 -22.43
N TYR A 60 15.88 14.56 -21.91
CA TYR A 60 15.60 13.31 -22.62
C TYR A 60 14.08 13.13 -22.82
N PHE A 61 13.29 13.30 -21.77
CA PHE A 61 11.83 13.24 -21.85
C PHE A 61 11.24 14.31 -22.78
N GLU A 62 11.74 15.53 -22.72
CA GLU A 62 11.32 16.59 -23.64
C GLU A 62 11.56 16.22 -25.12
N ARG A 63 12.70 15.58 -25.42
CA ARG A 63 12.98 15.12 -26.80
C ARG A 63 12.00 14.02 -27.23
N ILE A 64 11.70 13.08 -26.36
CA ILE A 64 10.72 12.01 -26.65
C ILE A 64 9.33 12.62 -26.91
N CYS A 65 8.85 13.51 -26.05
CA CYS A 65 7.56 14.19 -26.25
C CYS A 65 7.51 14.95 -27.58
N ARG A 66 8.57 15.68 -27.93
CA ARG A 66 8.67 16.38 -29.21
C ARG A 66 8.64 15.41 -30.38
N PHE A 67 9.39 14.31 -30.33
CA PHE A 67 9.39 13.28 -31.35
C PHE A 67 7.99 12.70 -31.57
N ILE A 68 7.27 12.35 -30.51
CA ILE A 68 5.89 11.84 -30.58
C ILE A 68 4.97 12.87 -31.27
N ILE A 69 5.05 14.14 -30.89
CA ILE A 69 4.26 15.21 -31.52
C ILE A 69 4.54 15.32 -33.01
N TYR A 70 5.82 15.27 -33.43
CA TYR A 70 6.18 15.30 -34.84
C TYR A 70 5.62 14.08 -35.58
N VAL A 71 5.75 12.87 -35.04
CA VAL A 71 5.22 11.65 -35.70
C VAL A 71 3.72 11.77 -35.92
N ILE A 72 2.97 12.19 -34.88
CA ILE A 72 1.51 12.38 -34.99
C ILE A 72 1.16 13.46 -36.03
N ALA A 73 1.84 14.61 -35.98
CA ALA A 73 1.56 15.70 -36.91
C ALA A 73 1.87 15.33 -38.37
N ILE A 74 3.01 14.69 -38.61
CA ILE A 74 3.39 14.24 -39.97
C ILE A 74 2.38 13.18 -40.45
N SER A 75 2.07 12.18 -39.65
CA SER A 75 1.11 11.13 -40.02
C SER A 75 -0.27 11.72 -40.32
N SER A 76 -0.73 12.69 -39.52
CA SER A 76 -2.02 13.37 -39.73
C SER A 76 -2.05 14.17 -41.02
N VAL A 77 -0.94 14.80 -41.41
CA VAL A 77 -0.83 15.51 -42.69
C VAL A 77 -0.82 14.51 -43.86
N LEU A 78 -0.09 13.38 -43.75
CA LEU A 78 -0.04 12.35 -44.79
C LEU A 78 -1.44 11.74 -45.08
N VAL A 79 -2.26 11.57 -44.06
CA VAL A 79 -3.66 11.09 -44.22
C VAL A 79 -4.51 12.04 -45.06
N LEU A 80 -4.20 13.33 -45.05
CA LEU A 80 -4.91 14.35 -45.86
C LEU A 80 -4.49 14.39 -47.32
N ILE A 81 -3.32 13.86 -47.66
CA ILE A 81 -2.77 13.91 -49.02
C ILE A 81 -3.34 12.76 -49.86
N PRO A 82 -4.04 13.03 -50.99
CA PRO A 82 -4.55 11.99 -51.87
C PRO A 82 -3.46 11.03 -52.31
N GLY A 83 -3.70 9.72 -52.14
CA GLY A 83 -2.74 8.66 -52.46
C GLY A 83 -1.72 8.33 -51.36
N MET A 84 -1.59 9.15 -50.31
CA MET A 84 -0.73 8.87 -49.13
C MET A 84 -1.51 8.44 -47.87
N GLU A 85 -2.83 8.35 -47.97
CA GLU A 85 -3.71 8.00 -46.84
C GLU A 85 -3.35 6.67 -46.18
N LYS A 86 -2.99 5.67 -46.99
CA LYS A 86 -2.58 4.34 -46.47
C LYS A 86 -1.29 4.44 -45.65
N ILE A 87 -0.33 5.26 -46.06
CA ILE A 87 0.95 5.45 -45.36
C ILE A 87 0.67 6.18 -44.03
N GLY A 88 -0.08 7.28 -44.09
CA GLY A 88 -0.44 8.03 -42.86
C GLY A 88 -1.18 7.17 -41.85
N ASN A 89 -2.19 6.40 -42.27
CA ASN A 89 -2.94 5.49 -41.41
C ASN A 89 -2.05 4.35 -40.86
N SER A 90 -1.15 3.78 -41.68
CA SER A 90 -0.19 2.77 -41.22
C SER A 90 0.71 3.29 -40.13
N LEU A 91 1.22 4.51 -40.25
CA LEU A 91 2.07 5.15 -39.24
C LEU A 91 1.30 5.40 -37.94
N LEU A 92 0.04 5.90 -38.02
CA LEU A 92 -0.81 6.11 -36.83
C LEU A 92 -1.16 4.80 -36.15
N THR A 93 -1.49 3.75 -36.93
CA THR A 93 -1.78 2.41 -36.36
C THR A 93 -0.56 1.82 -35.68
N SER A 94 0.62 1.92 -36.32
CA SER A 94 1.89 1.44 -35.73
C SER A 94 2.24 2.21 -34.43
N ALA A 95 2.05 3.55 -34.45
CA ALA A 95 2.24 4.35 -33.25
C ALA A 95 1.27 3.97 -32.12
N GLY A 96 0.02 3.63 -32.46
CA GLY A 96 -0.98 3.14 -31.49
C GLY A 96 -0.57 1.80 -30.88
N ILE A 97 -0.11 0.85 -31.70
CA ILE A 97 0.39 -0.46 -31.21
C ILE A 97 1.60 -0.26 -30.30
N LEU A 98 2.55 0.59 -30.71
CA LEU A 98 3.72 0.91 -29.90
C LEU A 98 3.34 1.58 -28.57
N ALA A 99 2.38 2.51 -28.58
CA ALA A 99 1.88 3.15 -27.38
C ALA A 99 1.22 2.15 -26.43
N ALA A 100 0.44 1.19 -26.96
CA ALA A 100 -0.16 0.12 -26.16
C ALA A 100 0.92 -0.79 -25.54
N ALA A 101 1.96 -1.17 -26.30
CA ALA A 101 3.07 -1.97 -25.81
C ALA A 101 3.85 -1.24 -24.68
N ILE A 102 4.13 0.07 -24.85
CA ILE A 102 4.77 0.90 -23.82
C ILE A 102 3.87 1.03 -22.60
N GLY A 103 2.55 1.21 -22.80
CA GLY A 103 1.57 1.28 -21.72
C GLY A 103 1.56 0.02 -20.86
N LEU A 104 1.57 -1.17 -21.49
CA LEU A 104 1.67 -2.46 -20.81
C LEU A 104 3.00 -2.59 -20.05
N ALA A 105 4.12 -2.20 -20.68
CA ALA A 105 5.42 -2.22 -20.02
C ALA A 105 5.51 -1.25 -18.82
N ALA A 106 4.76 -0.13 -18.86
CA ALA A 106 4.72 0.87 -17.80
C ALA A 106 3.60 0.63 -16.77
N GLN A 107 2.82 -0.44 -16.90
CA GLN A 107 1.62 -0.72 -16.08
C GLN A 107 1.92 -0.70 -14.58
N GLU A 108 3.00 -1.32 -14.14
CA GLU A 108 3.38 -1.35 -12.73
C GLU A 108 3.72 0.04 -12.19
N ALA A 109 4.47 0.84 -12.95
CA ALA A 109 4.81 2.20 -12.57
C ALA A 109 3.56 3.08 -12.42
N LEU A 110 2.61 2.96 -13.36
CA LEU A 110 1.34 3.67 -13.33
C LEU A 110 0.45 3.21 -12.16
N SER A 111 0.39 1.90 -11.91
CA SER A 111 -0.32 1.33 -10.77
C SER A 111 0.22 1.85 -9.43
N ASN A 112 1.53 1.94 -9.29
CA ASN A 112 2.15 2.51 -8.09
C ASN A 112 1.82 3.99 -7.90
N PHE A 113 1.83 4.78 -8.98
CA PHE A 113 1.49 6.20 -8.95
C PHE A 113 0.02 6.41 -8.55
N ILE A 114 -0.90 5.71 -9.20
CA ILE A 114 -2.33 5.76 -8.88
C ILE A 114 -2.56 5.28 -7.44
N GLY A 115 -1.88 4.21 -7.03
CA GLY A 115 -1.92 3.69 -5.68
C GLY A 115 -1.50 4.71 -4.62
N GLY A 116 -0.41 5.42 -4.85
CA GLY A 116 0.03 6.50 -3.98
C GLY A 116 -0.97 7.66 -3.89
N LEU A 117 -1.57 8.03 -5.02
CA LEU A 117 -2.61 9.05 -5.05
C LEU A 117 -3.85 8.64 -4.23
N PHE A 118 -4.30 7.39 -4.35
CA PHE A 118 -5.40 6.86 -3.54
C PHE A 118 -5.08 6.84 -2.05
N ILE A 119 -3.88 6.42 -1.66
CA ILE A 119 -3.44 6.44 -0.25
C ILE A 119 -3.50 7.87 0.31
N ILE A 120 -3.03 8.86 -0.44
CA ILE A 120 -3.01 10.27 -0.03
C ILE A 120 -4.43 10.85 0.08
N ILE A 121 -5.34 10.47 -0.81
CA ILE A 121 -6.73 10.98 -0.84
C ILE A 121 -7.59 10.28 0.22
N SER A 122 -7.62 8.94 0.22
CA SER A 122 -8.50 8.16 1.09
C SER A 122 -7.96 7.99 2.51
N LYS A 123 -6.64 8.14 2.68
CA LYS A 123 -5.93 8.09 3.98
C LYS A 123 -6.27 6.84 4.81
N PRO A 124 -6.16 5.63 4.29
CA PRO A 124 -6.37 4.41 5.07
C PRO A 124 -5.37 4.30 6.23
N PHE A 125 -4.23 4.97 6.12
CA PHE A 125 -3.24 5.22 7.15
C PHE A 125 -2.52 6.56 6.89
N ARG A 126 -1.80 7.06 7.88
CA ARG A 126 -1.05 8.32 7.83
C ARG A 126 0.40 8.08 8.23
N VAL A 127 1.26 9.05 7.95
CA VAL A 127 2.62 9.09 8.51
C VAL A 127 2.52 9.11 10.03
N GLY A 128 3.25 8.22 10.68
CA GLY A 128 3.20 7.99 12.13
C GLY A 128 2.35 6.79 12.55
N ASP A 129 1.43 6.29 11.72
CA ASP A 129 0.63 5.11 12.04
C ASP A 129 1.48 3.84 12.07
N TYR A 130 1.14 2.92 12.97
CA TYR A 130 1.69 1.57 12.98
C TYR A 130 0.79 0.66 12.16
N ILE A 131 1.32 0.17 11.04
CA ILE A 131 0.59 -0.68 10.10
C ILE A 131 1.27 -2.04 9.90
N GLN A 132 0.45 -3.02 9.55
CA GLN A 132 0.89 -4.34 9.10
C GLN A 132 0.22 -4.63 7.76
N ILE A 133 1.02 -4.97 6.74
CA ILE A 133 0.58 -5.30 5.38
C ILE A 133 0.57 -6.82 5.19
N ASP A 134 1.59 -7.49 5.71
CA ASP A 134 1.72 -8.95 5.76
C ASP A 134 2.54 -9.36 6.99
N ALA A 135 2.89 -10.66 7.12
CA ALA A 135 3.60 -11.17 8.29
C ALA A 135 4.95 -10.46 8.54
N ASP A 136 5.66 -10.12 7.46
CA ASP A 136 7.02 -9.59 7.51
C ASP A 136 7.06 -8.06 7.41
N ASN A 137 6.05 -7.46 6.78
CA ASN A 137 5.98 -6.02 6.52
C ASN A 137 5.07 -5.32 7.53
N ARG A 138 5.62 -4.98 8.68
CA ARG A 138 4.95 -4.24 9.76
C ARG A 138 5.87 -3.20 10.39
N GLY A 139 5.30 -2.11 10.82
CA GLY A 139 6.03 -1.03 11.50
C GLY A 139 5.37 0.34 11.37
N THR A 140 6.09 1.37 11.73
CA THR A 140 5.61 2.75 11.68
C THR A 140 5.85 3.37 10.30
N VAL A 141 4.81 3.95 9.72
CA VAL A 141 4.90 4.69 8.45
C VAL A 141 5.75 5.95 8.64
N LYS A 142 6.86 6.05 7.91
CA LYS A 142 7.76 7.21 7.95
C LYS A 142 7.47 8.20 6.84
N GLU A 143 7.16 7.70 5.65
CA GLU A 143 6.95 8.53 4.47
C GLU A 143 6.01 7.83 3.49
N ILE A 144 5.19 8.63 2.79
CA ILE A 144 4.33 8.18 1.70
C ILE A 144 4.73 9.00 0.47
N THR A 145 5.34 8.34 -0.51
CA THR A 145 5.69 8.94 -1.80
C THR A 145 4.66 8.55 -2.87
N LEU A 146 4.77 9.13 -4.06
CA LEU A 146 3.88 8.77 -5.18
C LEU A 146 4.04 7.31 -5.63
N ARG A 147 5.20 6.67 -5.42
CA ARG A 147 5.49 5.32 -5.91
C ARG A 147 5.53 4.28 -4.80
N HIS A 148 5.96 4.64 -3.62
CA HIS A 148 6.17 3.71 -2.51
C HIS A 148 5.88 4.37 -1.17
N THR A 149 5.58 3.54 -0.19
CA THR A 149 5.49 3.90 1.22
C THR A 149 6.67 3.34 1.98
N VAL A 150 7.24 4.14 2.87
CA VAL A 150 8.41 3.79 3.70
C VAL A 150 7.93 3.47 5.11
N ILE A 151 8.25 2.28 5.59
CA ILE A 151 7.90 1.78 6.92
C ILE A 151 9.20 1.52 7.69
N LEU A 152 9.24 1.90 8.96
CA LEU A 152 10.32 1.58 9.88
C LEU A 152 9.85 0.47 10.82
N ASN A 153 10.53 -0.69 10.80
CA ASN A 153 10.18 -1.81 11.69
C ASN A 153 10.82 -1.66 13.09
N ALA A 154 10.50 -2.59 13.99
CA ALA A 154 11.03 -2.59 15.36
C ALA A 154 12.55 -2.81 15.44
N GLU A 155 13.17 -3.37 14.39
CA GLU A 155 14.62 -3.56 14.29
C GLU A 155 15.35 -2.32 13.72
N ASN A 156 14.64 -1.20 13.59
CA ASN A 156 15.13 0.03 12.95
C ASN A 156 15.53 -0.14 11.48
N ARG A 157 14.90 -1.13 10.79
CA ARG A 157 15.10 -1.35 9.35
C ARG A 157 14.03 -0.63 8.55
N THR A 158 14.45 -0.05 7.44
CA THR A 158 13.56 0.61 6.49
C THR A 158 13.00 -0.42 5.51
N ILE A 159 11.68 -0.55 5.46
CA ILE A 159 10.95 -1.39 4.52
C ILE A 159 10.31 -0.46 3.49
N ILE A 160 10.64 -0.65 2.20
CA ILE A 160 10.09 0.14 1.10
C ILE A 160 9.07 -0.73 0.38
N VAL A 161 7.80 -0.36 0.47
CA VAL A 161 6.69 -1.13 -0.12
C VAL A 161 6.08 -0.34 -1.28
N PRO A 162 6.00 -0.93 -2.50
CA PRO A 162 5.30 -0.30 -3.62
C PRO A 162 3.83 -0.02 -3.27
N ASN A 163 3.32 1.15 -3.65
CA ASN A 163 1.95 1.56 -3.31
C ASN A 163 0.89 0.64 -3.95
N SER A 164 1.18 0.08 -5.13
CA SER A 164 0.31 -0.91 -5.77
C SER A 164 0.12 -2.16 -4.90
N LYS A 165 1.20 -2.65 -4.26
CA LYS A 165 1.15 -3.80 -3.34
C LYS A 165 0.33 -3.47 -2.10
N ILE A 166 0.46 -2.27 -1.55
CA ILE A 166 -0.32 -1.82 -0.40
C ILE A 166 -1.81 -1.80 -0.73
N ASN A 167 -2.19 -1.22 -1.88
CA ASN A 167 -3.60 -1.12 -2.27
C ASN A 167 -4.25 -2.47 -2.61
N SER A 168 -3.47 -3.48 -2.98
CA SER A 168 -3.99 -4.83 -3.27
C SER A 168 -4.09 -5.73 -2.05
N ASN A 169 -3.45 -5.36 -0.94
CA ASN A 169 -3.41 -6.18 0.28
C ASN A 169 -4.38 -5.65 1.35
N THR A 170 -4.73 -6.54 2.28
CA THR A 170 -5.39 -6.13 3.53
C THR A 170 -4.38 -5.40 4.41
N ILE A 171 -4.77 -4.24 4.93
CA ILE A 171 -3.95 -3.43 5.84
C ILE A 171 -4.56 -3.52 7.23
N VAL A 172 -3.76 -3.91 8.21
CA VAL A 172 -4.10 -3.78 9.62
C VAL A 172 -3.47 -2.50 10.14
N ASN A 173 -4.28 -1.51 10.50
CA ASN A 173 -3.81 -0.26 11.11
C ASN A 173 -4.12 -0.29 12.60
N SER A 174 -3.10 -0.31 13.43
CA SER A 174 -3.22 -0.44 14.88
C SER A 174 -3.35 0.89 15.62
N THR A 175 -3.30 2.03 14.91
CA THR A 175 -3.25 3.36 15.54
C THR A 175 -4.28 4.35 15.00
N ALA A 176 -4.94 4.03 13.88
CA ALA A 176 -5.81 4.99 13.17
C ALA A 176 -7.04 5.44 13.98
N VAL A 177 -7.62 4.57 14.80
CA VAL A 177 -8.85 4.84 15.58
C VAL A 177 -8.53 5.01 17.06
N ASP A 178 -7.88 4.01 17.65
CA ASP A 178 -7.44 4.00 19.05
C ASP A 178 -6.08 3.30 19.11
N PRO A 179 -5.02 3.94 19.63
CA PRO A 179 -3.71 3.34 19.73
C PRO A 179 -3.64 2.23 20.80
N LYS A 180 -4.65 2.13 21.69
CA LYS A 180 -4.70 1.08 22.69
C LYS A 180 -4.70 -0.30 22.03
N THR A 181 -3.87 -1.18 22.52
CA THR A 181 -3.70 -2.51 21.98
C THR A 181 -3.89 -3.56 23.05
N CYS A 182 -4.66 -4.59 22.73
CA CYS A 182 -4.84 -5.75 23.60
C CYS A 182 -3.75 -6.80 23.31
N ALA A 183 -2.90 -7.08 24.29
CA ALA A 183 -1.99 -8.21 24.24
C ALA A 183 -2.73 -9.48 24.70
N PHE A 184 -2.69 -10.52 23.87
CA PHE A 184 -3.12 -11.87 24.25
C PHE A 184 -1.95 -12.59 24.90
N VAL A 185 -2.05 -12.78 26.23
CA VAL A 185 -1.08 -13.55 27.00
C VAL A 185 -1.62 -14.96 27.16
N GLU A 186 -0.99 -15.92 26.54
CA GLU A 186 -1.42 -17.32 26.53
C GLU A 186 -0.41 -18.17 27.28
N ILE A 187 -0.90 -19.02 28.18
CA ILE A 187 -0.10 -19.98 28.94
C ILE A 187 -0.89 -21.30 29.05
N ASN A 188 -0.18 -22.38 28.95
CA ASN A 188 -0.73 -23.71 29.09
C ASN A 188 -0.50 -24.23 30.52
N ILE A 189 -1.49 -24.92 31.06
CA ILE A 189 -1.41 -25.63 32.35
C ILE A 189 -1.69 -27.11 32.15
N ALA A 190 -1.22 -27.96 33.08
CA ALA A 190 -1.49 -29.40 33.04
C ALA A 190 -2.98 -29.69 33.35
N TYR A 191 -3.51 -30.81 32.85
CA TYR A 191 -4.90 -31.23 33.10
C TYR A 191 -5.17 -31.54 34.56
N THR A 192 -4.14 -31.80 35.33
CA THR A 192 -4.22 -32.06 36.80
C THR A 192 -4.38 -30.80 37.63
N GLU A 193 -4.15 -29.63 37.04
CA GLU A 193 -4.13 -28.35 37.74
C GLU A 193 -5.52 -27.77 38.00
N ASN A 194 -5.63 -26.98 39.07
CA ASN A 194 -6.83 -26.24 39.36
C ASN A 194 -6.91 -25.00 38.45
N ILE A 195 -7.86 -25.01 37.48
CA ILE A 195 -8.05 -23.95 36.49
C ILE A 195 -8.34 -22.60 37.16
N ASP A 196 -9.22 -22.57 38.16
CA ASP A 196 -9.63 -21.32 38.82
C ASP A 196 -8.43 -20.69 39.55
N ARG A 197 -7.61 -21.52 40.24
CA ARG A 197 -6.38 -21.04 40.88
C ARG A 197 -5.39 -20.46 39.88
N ALA A 198 -5.17 -21.14 38.75
CA ALA A 198 -4.29 -20.64 37.68
C ALA A 198 -4.80 -19.32 37.08
N ILE A 199 -6.13 -19.18 36.93
CA ILE A 199 -6.76 -17.92 36.46
C ILE A 199 -6.54 -16.78 37.46
N GLU A 200 -6.69 -17.03 38.75
CA GLU A 200 -6.46 -16.04 39.81
C GLU A 200 -5.01 -15.57 39.80
N VAL A 201 -4.05 -16.49 39.87
CA VAL A 201 -2.61 -16.18 39.86
C VAL A 201 -2.22 -15.40 38.62
N MET A 202 -2.68 -15.83 37.45
CA MET A 202 -2.42 -15.14 36.21
C MET A 202 -2.99 -13.72 36.20
N ARG A 203 -4.20 -13.53 36.75
CA ARG A 203 -4.83 -12.21 36.86
C ARG A 203 -4.06 -11.31 37.83
N ASP A 204 -3.65 -11.80 38.98
CA ASP A 204 -2.92 -11.04 39.99
C ASP A 204 -1.58 -10.52 39.48
N VAL A 205 -0.83 -11.35 38.75
CA VAL A 205 0.44 -10.94 38.12
C VAL A 205 0.20 -9.84 37.10
N ILE A 206 -0.85 -9.97 36.28
CA ILE A 206 -1.12 -9.00 35.23
C ILE A 206 -1.56 -7.66 35.79
N LEU A 207 -2.38 -7.65 36.84
CA LEU A 207 -2.87 -6.44 37.51
C LEU A 207 -1.75 -5.58 38.09
N GLN A 208 -0.60 -6.17 38.42
CA GLN A 208 0.56 -5.45 38.97
C GLN A 208 1.48 -4.86 37.91
N HIS A 209 1.22 -5.13 36.64
CA HIS A 209 2.12 -4.69 35.55
C HIS A 209 1.98 -3.18 35.26
N PRO A 210 3.09 -2.39 35.23
CA PRO A 210 3.02 -0.92 35.10
C PRO A 210 2.49 -0.43 33.74
N LEU A 211 2.58 -1.22 32.68
CA LEU A 211 2.09 -0.86 31.34
C LEU A 211 0.61 -1.26 31.13
N LEU A 212 -0.02 -1.94 32.12
CA LEU A 212 -1.43 -2.30 32.02
C LEU A 212 -2.31 -1.06 32.20
N ILE A 213 -3.29 -0.92 31.31
CA ILE A 213 -4.33 0.11 31.43
C ILE A 213 -5.71 -0.50 31.63
N ASP A 214 -6.58 0.24 32.31
CA ASP A 214 -8.00 -0.12 32.41
C ASP A 214 -8.75 0.48 31.21
N VAL A 215 -9.45 -0.36 30.48
CA VAL A 215 -10.26 0.01 29.31
C VAL A 215 -11.74 -0.25 29.52
N ARG A 216 -12.15 -0.61 30.76
CA ARG A 216 -13.56 -0.86 31.12
C ARG A 216 -14.36 0.43 30.97
N SER A 217 -15.56 0.31 30.43
CA SER A 217 -16.57 1.36 30.52
C SER A 217 -17.16 1.45 31.95
N GLU A 218 -17.80 2.55 32.26
CA GLU A 218 -18.52 2.71 33.54
C GLU A 218 -19.52 1.57 33.72
N ALA A 219 -20.26 1.20 32.68
CA ALA A 219 -21.19 0.08 32.72
C ALA A 219 -20.51 -1.28 32.98
N ASP A 220 -19.28 -1.49 32.52
CA ASP A 220 -18.54 -2.72 32.82
C ASP A 220 -18.07 -2.77 34.28
N ILE A 221 -17.70 -1.61 34.81
CA ILE A 221 -17.31 -1.48 36.24
C ILE A 221 -18.53 -1.73 37.15
N GLU A 222 -19.67 -1.10 36.83
CA GLU A 222 -20.93 -1.31 37.55
C GLU A 222 -21.42 -2.77 37.50
N ALA A 223 -21.20 -3.44 36.36
CA ALA A 223 -21.51 -4.86 36.19
C ALA A 223 -20.50 -5.80 36.87
N GLY A 224 -19.50 -5.29 37.58
CA GLY A 224 -18.49 -6.07 38.29
C GLY A 224 -17.54 -6.88 37.38
N LYS A 225 -17.40 -6.49 36.12
CA LYS A 225 -16.48 -7.20 35.21
C LYS A 225 -15.04 -6.98 35.64
N PRO A 226 -14.19 -8.03 35.59
CA PRO A 226 -12.77 -7.89 35.95
C PRO A 226 -12.02 -7.02 34.95
N GLN A 227 -11.06 -6.21 35.41
CA GLN A 227 -10.18 -5.41 34.56
C GLN A 227 -9.37 -6.30 33.60
N VAL A 228 -8.91 -7.45 34.12
CA VAL A 228 -8.19 -8.45 33.29
C VAL A 228 -9.08 -9.70 33.20
N ARG A 229 -9.57 -9.93 31.98
CA ARG A 229 -10.32 -11.14 31.67
C ARG A 229 -9.33 -12.27 31.39
N VAL A 230 -9.50 -13.42 32.08
CA VAL A 230 -8.74 -14.64 31.84
C VAL A 230 -9.75 -15.77 31.60
N LYS A 231 -9.55 -16.55 30.53
CA LYS A 231 -10.45 -17.65 30.14
C LYS A 231 -9.66 -18.84 29.60
N VAL A 232 -10.24 -20.02 29.73
CA VAL A 232 -9.84 -21.19 28.94
C VAL A 232 -10.27 -20.96 27.50
N ILE A 233 -9.35 -21.13 26.55
CA ILE A 233 -9.60 -20.96 25.11
C ILE A 233 -9.48 -22.25 24.32
N SER A 234 -8.76 -23.26 24.85
CA SER A 234 -8.58 -24.55 24.21
C SER A 234 -8.24 -25.62 25.23
N LEU A 235 -8.64 -26.85 24.91
CA LEU A 235 -8.16 -28.09 25.51
C LEU A 235 -7.29 -28.77 24.47
N ASP A 236 -5.97 -28.65 24.62
CA ASP A 236 -4.98 -29.17 23.70
C ASP A 236 -4.60 -30.61 24.07
N ASP A 237 -3.84 -31.34 23.25
CA ASP A 237 -3.51 -32.76 23.44
C ASP A 237 -2.91 -33.10 24.81
N SER A 238 -2.14 -32.18 25.41
CA SER A 238 -1.44 -32.41 26.69
C SER A 238 -1.62 -31.24 27.67
N SER A 239 -2.48 -30.27 27.40
CA SER A 239 -2.59 -29.06 28.20
C SER A 239 -3.93 -28.36 28.06
N ILE A 240 -4.26 -27.52 29.04
CA ILE A 240 -5.36 -26.56 29.02
C ILE A 240 -4.77 -25.19 28.74
N ARG A 241 -5.22 -24.51 27.67
CA ARG A 241 -4.71 -23.21 27.29
C ARG A 241 -5.57 -22.10 27.89
N LEU A 242 -4.91 -21.26 28.68
CA LEU A 242 -5.48 -20.04 29.25
C LEU A 242 -5.06 -18.84 28.42
N ARG A 243 -5.97 -17.88 28.25
CA ARG A 243 -5.69 -16.57 27.63
C ARG A 243 -6.14 -15.46 28.54
N ALA A 244 -5.26 -14.49 28.76
CA ALA A 244 -5.58 -13.21 29.35
C ALA A 244 -5.62 -12.12 28.30
N TRP A 245 -6.53 -11.16 28.47
CA TRP A 245 -6.64 -9.94 27.67
C TRP A 245 -6.04 -8.78 28.46
N ALA A 246 -4.80 -8.43 28.17
CA ALA A 246 -4.08 -7.34 28.81
C ALA A 246 -3.98 -6.14 27.86
N TRP A 247 -4.48 -4.98 28.28
CA TRP A 247 -4.51 -3.78 27.45
C TRP A 247 -3.34 -2.84 27.78
N ALA A 248 -2.71 -2.28 26.76
CA ALA A 248 -1.66 -1.27 26.87
C ALA A 248 -1.96 -0.06 25.97
N THR A 249 -1.26 1.04 26.21
CA THR A 249 -1.47 2.32 25.52
C THR A 249 -1.07 2.29 24.04
N THR A 250 -0.12 1.41 23.66
CA THR A 250 0.38 1.29 22.29
C THR A 250 0.72 -0.17 21.97
N THR A 251 0.85 -0.48 20.68
CA THR A 251 1.27 -1.80 20.20
C THR A 251 2.66 -2.19 20.72
N LEU A 252 3.59 -1.25 20.84
CA LEU A 252 4.93 -1.52 21.36
C LEU A 252 4.87 -1.85 22.86
N ASN A 253 4.14 -1.07 23.64
CA ASN A 253 3.94 -1.33 25.06
C ASN A 253 3.20 -2.66 25.30
N ALA A 254 2.24 -3.01 24.43
CA ALA A 254 1.55 -4.30 24.48
C ALA A 254 2.50 -5.47 24.23
N PHE A 255 3.44 -5.33 23.33
CA PHE A 255 4.46 -6.36 23.05
C PHE A 255 5.44 -6.50 24.23
N GLU A 256 5.97 -5.39 24.74
CA GLU A 256 6.86 -5.37 25.91
C GLU A 256 6.16 -6.00 27.13
N MET A 257 4.97 -5.51 27.47
CA MET A 257 4.15 -6.07 28.55
C MET A 257 3.93 -7.57 28.38
N LYS A 258 3.63 -8.05 27.15
CA LYS A 258 3.45 -9.49 26.90
C LYS A 258 4.69 -10.30 27.23
N CYS A 259 5.88 -9.82 26.83
CA CYS A 259 7.14 -10.50 27.11
C CYS A 259 7.42 -10.59 28.62
N ASP A 260 7.20 -9.50 29.35
CA ASP A 260 7.39 -9.44 30.81
C ASP A 260 6.38 -10.33 31.54
N LEU A 261 5.13 -10.29 31.11
CA LEU A 261 4.08 -11.12 31.72
C LEU A 261 4.31 -12.62 31.49
N LEU A 262 4.80 -13.04 30.33
CA LEU A 262 5.12 -14.45 30.09
C LEU A 262 6.17 -14.96 31.08
N LYS A 263 7.21 -14.14 31.35
CA LYS A 263 8.21 -14.46 32.37
C LYS A 263 7.63 -14.47 33.78
N SER A 264 6.96 -13.38 34.16
CA SER A 264 6.46 -13.21 35.53
C SER A 264 5.40 -14.24 35.91
N ILE A 265 4.52 -14.59 34.97
CA ILE A 265 3.51 -15.63 35.21
C ILE A 265 4.18 -17.00 35.36
N LYS A 266 5.19 -17.30 34.49
CA LYS A 266 5.95 -18.56 34.61
C LYS A 266 6.62 -18.68 35.98
N GLU A 267 7.30 -17.64 36.43
CA GLU A 267 7.97 -17.62 37.75
C GLU A 267 6.96 -17.75 38.90
N ARG A 268 5.79 -17.11 38.78
CA ARG A 268 4.73 -17.21 39.77
C ARG A 268 4.06 -18.58 39.78
N PHE A 269 3.83 -19.19 38.65
CA PHE A 269 3.30 -20.55 38.56
C PHE A 269 4.24 -21.56 39.23
N ASP A 270 5.58 -21.46 38.98
CA ASP A 270 6.56 -22.29 39.64
C ASP A 270 6.48 -22.16 41.19
N ALA A 271 6.39 -20.93 41.69
CA ALA A 271 6.32 -20.65 43.10
C ALA A 271 5.02 -21.16 43.76
N GLU A 272 3.92 -21.21 43.01
CA GLU A 272 2.61 -21.73 43.46
C GLU A 272 2.44 -23.23 43.19
N GLY A 273 3.40 -23.87 42.54
CA GLY A 273 3.33 -25.30 42.20
C GLY A 273 2.35 -25.60 41.06
N ILE A 274 2.04 -24.62 40.18
CA ILE A 274 1.18 -24.81 39.02
C ILE A 274 2.05 -25.28 37.82
N GLU A 275 1.78 -26.48 37.32
CA GLU A 275 2.58 -27.13 36.30
C GLU A 275 2.25 -26.57 34.91
N ILE A 276 3.29 -26.13 34.16
CA ILE A 276 3.26 -25.95 32.71
C ILE A 276 3.72 -27.25 32.08
N PRO A 277 2.83 -28.01 31.43
CA PRO A 277 3.13 -29.38 31.06
C PRO A 277 4.07 -29.49 29.88
N TYR A 278 4.89 -30.55 29.91
CA TYR A 278 5.58 -31.05 28.72
C TYR A 278 4.60 -31.86 27.85
N PRO A 279 4.91 -32.14 26.58
CA PRO A 279 4.12 -33.06 25.78
C PRO A 279 4.09 -34.46 26.43
N TYR A 280 2.90 -35.01 26.68
CA TYR A 280 2.71 -36.33 27.21
C TYR A 280 2.52 -37.36 26.08
N TYR A 281 3.20 -38.48 26.17
CA TYR A 281 3.04 -39.63 25.26
C TYR A 281 2.60 -40.85 26.03
N ASN A 282 1.49 -41.48 25.67
CA ASN A 282 1.07 -42.79 26.19
C ASN A 282 1.77 -43.91 25.42
N GLN A 283 2.70 -44.63 26.06
CA GLN A 283 3.33 -45.80 25.49
C GLN A 283 2.61 -47.04 25.94
N ILE A 284 1.94 -47.76 25.04
CA ILE A 284 1.34 -49.05 25.30
C ILE A 284 2.42 -50.15 25.06
N VAL A 285 2.99 -50.68 26.13
CA VAL A 285 3.90 -51.84 26.05
C VAL A 285 3.05 -53.12 26.02
N ARG A 286 2.94 -53.75 24.85
CA ARG A 286 2.36 -55.09 24.75
C ARG A 286 3.44 -56.11 25.06
N SER A 287 3.39 -56.83 26.21
CA SER A 287 4.19 -58.01 26.45
C SER A 287 3.66 -59.14 25.56
N SER A 288 4.47 -59.60 24.62
CA SER A 288 4.20 -60.85 23.92
C SER A 288 4.46 -61.98 24.87
N ASN A 289 3.42 -62.75 25.24
CA ASN A 289 3.54 -64.09 25.86
C ASN A 289 4.04 -65.07 24.83
#